data_02135c0c048885f8d9c1aab06fea313f
#
_entry.id   02135c0c048885f8d9c1aab06fea313f
#
_cell.length_a   1.000
_cell.length_b   1.000
_cell.length_c   1.000
_cell.angle_alpha   90.00
_cell.angle_beta   90.00
_cell.angle_gamma   90.00
#
_symmetry.space_group_name_H-M   'P 1'
#
loop_
_entity.id
_entity.type
_entity.pdbx_description
1 polymer ?
#
loop_
_entity_poly.entity_id
_entity_poly.type
_entity_poly.pdbx_seq_one_letter_code
_entity_poly.pdbx_strand_id
1 'polypeptide(L)'
;MLVDAGALKAMLADGQELAIVDLREELIFSQGHLLFARSVPLSRLELKFARLVPRRGTRIVLCDDADGLVERAADILARAGYTNLHALDGGVAAWAAAGFELFSGVNVPSKAFGEFVEHASATPSIDAAELARLMRERSDLVVLDSRPFDEYQHVSIPTAVNVPGAELVLRIRDLAPSPQTIVVVNCAGRTRSIIGAQSLINAGVPNKVVALRNGTMGWTLAGFDCDSGKAYRAGDVSRDGLAWAKAAADRVARRFGVPRIDFATVERWRADDARTLYLFDVRDPREYDAGHVAGAVSAPGGQLVQATDQYAGTLGARIVLIDPAEVRAVMTASWLRQMGWRDVYVLAEVGRETAPPAAQILGDPPPAELRIDCASLAALVARNEATVVDLSVSRDYLRAHIPGAWFAIRSRLKRALAKIPLQGTLVLTCEDGVLAGRAAPEARALVDRPVRALEGGNAAWLAAGHALTASDARMADEAVDAWLKPYERPSDRAAAMREYPSRAMRATAPPISLSFSLSAVSKRVPGAAQHLKGVYARLRGLWWCAADTDLGFTRDRPSNARKSGKPDLRGPLRSVAVPDQRCTAALCSALRRIRDTWCVAQSQHATPNACCGSSLTQP
;
A
#
# COMPACT_ATOMS: atom_id res chain seq x y z
N MET A 1 28.79 3.84 -3.16
CA MET A 1 29.27 3.04 -4.32
C MET A 1 28.17 3.02 -5.37
N LEU A 2 28.50 3.10 -6.67
CA LEU A 2 27.52 2.98 -7.76
C LEU A 2 27.20 1.50 -8.01
N VAL A 3 25.93 1.21 -8.32
CA VAL A 3 25.41 -0.12 -8.65
C VAL A 3 24.57 0.01 -9.92
N ASP A 4 24.92 -0.72 -10.97
CA ASP A 4 24.12 -0.73 -12.18
C ASP A 4 22.82 -1.56 -12.01
N ALA A 5 21.92 -1.45 -12.97
CA ALA A 5 20.62 -2.11 -12.92
C ALA A 5 20.72 -3.65 -12.88
N GLY A 6 21.74 -4.24 -13.54
CA GLY A 6 21.98 -5.69 -13.53
C GLY A 6 22.47 -6.18 -12.17
N ALA A 7 23.40 -5.43 -11.55
CA ALA A 7 23.90 -5.72 -10.21
C ALA A 7 22.78 -5.58 -9.16
N LEU A 8 21.92 -4.55 -9.24
CA LEU A 8 20.76 -4.42 -8.37
C LEU A 8 19.79 -5.59 -8.56
N LYS A 9 19.59 -6.06 -9.81
CA LYS A 9 18.76 -7.24 -10.08
C LYS A 9 19.34 -8.51 -9.45
N ALA A 10 20.68 -8.65 -9.43
CA ALA A 10 21.35 -9.76 -8.74
C ALA A 10 21.18 -9.64 -7.21
N MET A 11 21.32 -8.44 -6.63
CA MET A 11 21.09 -8.18 -5.20
C MET A 11 19.67 -8.56 -4.76
N LEU A 12 18.66 -8.32 -5.59
CA LEU A 12 17.27 -8.74 -5.31
C LEU A 12 17.09 -10.27 -5.25
N ALA A 13 18.02 -11.03 -5.84
CA ALA A 13 17.94 -12.49 -5.95
C ALA A 13 18.88 -13.23 -4.98
N ASP A 14 19.84 -12.56 -4.33
CA ASP A 14 20.89 -13.19 -3.52
C ASP A 14 20.43 -13.66 -2.12
N GLY A 15 19.22 -13.28 -1.71
CA GLY A 15 18.63 -13.68 -0.44
C GLY A 15 19.16 -12.93 0.78
N GLN A 16 20.04 -11.94 0.60
CA GLN A 16 20.52 -11.08 1.67
C GLN A 16 19.56 -9.92 1.94
N GLU A 17 19.73 -9.25 3.08
CA GLU A 17 18.96 -8.03 3.37
C GLU A 17 19.27 -6.91 2.37
N LEU A 18 18.20 -6.26 1.91
CA LEU A 18 18.28 -5.16 0.96
C LEU A 18 17.17 -4.15 1.20
N ALA A 19 17.49 -2.87 1.29
CA ALA A 19 16.56 -1.77 1.22
C ALA A 19 16.77 -1.00 -0.09
N ILE A 20 15.73 -0.84 -0.91
CA ILE A 20 15.74 0.02 -2.09
C ILE A 20 14.88 1.22 -1.74
N VAL A 21 15.44 2.42 -1.84
CA VAL A 21 14.80 3.66 -1.39
C VAL A 21 14.76 4.66 -2.54
N ASP A 22 13.55 5.05 -2.91
CA ASP A 22 13.29 6.07 -3.92
C ASP A 22 13.10 7.42 -3.21
N LEU A 23 13.94 8.40 -3.57
CA LEU A 23 14.06 9.71 -2.93
C LEU A 23 13.19 10.78 -3.58
N ARG A 24 12.52 10.44 -4.68
CA ARG A 24 11.64 11.34 -5.41
C ARG A 24 10.34 11.57 -4.64
N GLU A 25 9.71 12.71 -4.91
CA GLU A 25 8.41 13.03 -4.30
C GLU A 25 7.34 12.00 -4.68
N GLU A 26 6.36 11.78 -3.81
CA GLU A 26 5.43 10.64 -3.88
C GLU A 26 4.62 10.58 -5.17
N LEU A 27 4.20 11.74 -5.73
CA LEU A 27 3.49 11.76 -7.00
C LEU A 27 4.40 11.31 -8.15
N ILE A 28 5.67 11.73 -8.15
CA ILE A 28 6.66 11.31 -9.16
C ILE A 28 6.94 9.81 -9.03
N PHE A 29 7.20 9.34 -7.81
CA PHE A 29 7.32 7.91 -7.51
C PHE A 29 6.13 7.11 -8.07
N SER A 30 4.90 7.60 -7.87
CA SER A 30 3.69 6.90 -8.31
C SER A 30 3.54 6.80 -9.83
N GLN A 31 4.27 7.57 -10.61
CA GLN A 31 4.24 7.50 -12.08
C GLN A 31 5.07 6.33 -12.61
N GLY A 32 6.16 5.96 -11.92
CA GLY A 32 6.99 4.83 -12.29
C GLY A 32 8.12 4.60 -11.30
N HIS A 33 8.20 3.39 -10.71
CA HIS A 33 9.20 3.03 -9.71
C HIS A 33 9.56 1.54 -9.78
N LEU A 34 10.66 1.14 -9.14
CA LEU A 34 11.02 -0.27 -8.98
C LEU A 34 10.05 -0.95 -8.01
N LEU A 35 9.62 -2.18 -8.29
CA LEU A 35 8.59 -2.91 -7.52
C LEU A 35 8.82 -2.90 -6.01
N PHE A 36 10.05 -3.06 -5.57
CA PHE A 36 10.43 -3.14 -4.15
C PHE A 36 11.02 -1.85 -3.60
N ALA A 37 11.01 -0.75 -4.36
CA ALA A 37 11.43 0.55 -3.86
C ALA A 37 10.44 1.08 -2.81
N ARG A 38 10.99 1.72 -1.77
CA ARG A 38 10.23 2.40 -0.72
C ARG A 38 10.22 3.89 -1.04
N SER A 39 9.05 4.51 -1.06
CA SER A 39 8.92 5.95 -1.23
C SER A 39 9.33 6.68 0.06
N VAL A 40 10.54 7.21 0.06
CA VAL A 40 11.07 8.04 1.14
C VAL A 40 11.64 9.32 0.52
N PRO A 41 10.76 10.27 0.15
CA PRO A 41 11.19 11.52 -0.46
C PRO A 41 12.27 12.22 0.36
N LEU A 42 13.28 12.77 -0.33
CA LEU A 42 14.37 13.52 0.32
C LEU A 42 13.82 14.65 1.21
N SER A 43 12.70 15.24 0.82
CA SER A 43 12.01 16.28 1.59
C SER A 43 11.65 15.83 3.01
N ARG A 44 11.45 14.52 3.23
CA ARG A 44 11.01 13.93 4.51
C ARG A 44 11.90 12.78 4.99
N LEU A 45 13.13 12.70 4.47
CA LEU A 45 14.06 11.60 4.71
C LEU A 45 14.27 11.34 6.19
N GLU A 46 14.62 12.37 6.97
CA GLU A 46 14.96 12.22 8.38
C GLU A 46 13.76 11.77 9.24
N LEU A 47 12.55 12.09 8.81
CA LEU A 47 11.32 11.73 9.55
C LEU A 47 10.91 10.27 9.34
N LYS A 48 11.26 9.68 8.18
CA LYS A 48 10.75 8.36 7.77
C LYS A 48 11.80 7.25 7.82
N PHE A 49 13.06 7.59 7.54
CA PHE A 49 14.07 6.60 7.16
C PHE A 49 14.42 5.62 8.27
N ALA A 50 14.69 6.10 9.49
CA ALA A 50 15.14 5.24 10.59
C ALA A 50 14.10 4.18 10.99
N ARG A 51 12.81 4.50 10.88
CA ARG A 51 11.72 3.54 11.12
C ARG A 51 11.68 2.46 10.05
N LEU A 52 11.89 2.83 8.78
CA LEU A 52 11.84 1.90 7.64
C LEU A 52 13.10 1.05 7.52
N VAL A 53 14.26 1.59 7.86
CA VAL A 53 15.57 0.92 7.79
C VAL A 53 16.30 1.10 9.14
N PRO A 54 15.87 0.39 10.20
CA PRO A 54 16.37 0.64 11.56
C PRO A 54 17.84 0.23 11.74
N ARG A 55 18.33 -0.78 11.03
CA ARG A 55 19.71 -1.28 11.17
C ARG A 55 20.69 -0.46 10.31
N ARG A 56 21.70 0.15 10.94
CA ARG A 56 22.66 1.05 10.29
C ARG A 56 23.56 0.36 9.25
N GLY A 57 23.85 -0.92 9.42
CA GLY A 57 24.62 -1.74 8.49
C GLY A 57 23.82 -2.38 7.34
N THR A 58 22.52 -2.08 7.21
CA THR A 58 21.70 -2.61 6.12
C THR A 58 22.25 -2.17 4.76
N ARG A 59 22.29 -3.08 3.79
CA ARG A 59 22.64 -2.78 2.40
C ARG A 59 21.50 -1.96 1.78
N ILE A 60 21.78 -0.73 1.42
CA ILE A 60 20.82 0.26 0.93
C ILE A 60 21.17 0.67 -0.48
N VAL A 61 20.21 0.67 -1.40
CA VAL A 61 20.35 1.26 -2.74
C VAL A 61 19.38 2.43 -2.85
N LEU A 62 19.93 3.63 -3.01
CA LEU A 62 19.19 4.88 -3.20
C LEU A 62 18.90 5.09 -4.68
N CYS A 63 17.69 5.56 -5.02
CA CYS A 63 17.25 5.82 -6.37
C CYS A 63 16.68 7.23 -6.49
N ASP A 64 16.94 7.89 -7.61
CA ASP A 64 16.36 9.17 -8.05
C ASP A 64 16.22 9.21 -9.57
N ASP A 65 16.05 10.38 -10.16
CA ASP A 65 16.06 10.61 -11.60
C ASP A 65 17.42 11.13 -12.11
N ALA A 66 18.52 10.82 -11.40
CA ALA A 66 19.86 11.34 -11.63
C ALA A 66 19.94 12.89 -11.51
N ASP A 67 19.19 13.45 -10.56
CA ASP A 67 19.02 14.89 -10.33
C ASP A 67 19.65 15.38 -9.02
N GLY A 68 20.53 14.57 -8.39
CA GLY A 68 21.32 14.90 -7.21
C GLY A 68 20.62 14.71 -5.86
N LEU A 69 19.47 14.02 -5.83
CA LEU A 69 18.81 13.68 -4.56
C LEU A 69 19.59 12.59 -3.82
N VAL A 70 20.21 11.65 -4.55
CA VAL A 70 20.98 10.54 -3.99
C VAL A 70 22.20 11.06 -3.22
N GLU A 71 22.96 11.99 -3.76
CA GLU A 71 24.15 12.55 -3.10
C GLU A 71 23.77 13.23 -1.79
N ARG A 72 22.72 14.08 -1.82
CA ARG A 72 22.22 14.78 -0.63
C ARG A 72 21.70 13.80 0.44
N ALA A 73 20.98 12.76 0.04
CA ALA A 73 20.50 11.74 0.95
C ALA A 73 21.64 10.92 1.55
N ALA A 74 22.63 10.53 0.72
CA ALA A 74 23.78 9.77 1.17
C ALA A 74 24.58 10.52 2.24
N ASP A 75 24.77 11.84 2.09
CA ASP A 75 25.42 12.70 3.08
C ASP A 75 24.67 12.73 4.42
N ILE A 76 23.32 12.85 4.38
CA ILE A 76 22.48 12.85 5.59
C ILE A 76 22.57 11.47 6.28
N LEU A 77 22.45 10.40 5.51
CA LEU A 77 22.44 9.02 6.03
C LEU A 77 23.81 8.61 6.57
N ALA A 78 24.90 8.99 5.90
CA ALA A 78 26.27 8.73 6.38
C ALA A 78 26.52 9.42 7.73
N ARG A 79 26.14 10.70 7.87
CA ARG A 79 26.22 11.41 9.17
C ARG A 79 25.35 10.75 10.25
N ALA A 80 24.23 10.12 9.86
CA ALA A 80 23.38 9.37 10.76
C ALA A 80 23.89 7.95 11.06
N GLY A 81 25.09 7.57 10.57
CA GLY A 81 25.78 6.31 10.86
C GLY A 81 25.39 5.13 9.94
N TYR A 82 24.74 5.36 8.80
CA TYR A 82 24.52 4.30 7.81
C TYR A 82 25.81 4.08 7.01
N THR A 83 26.28 2.82 6.99
CA THR A 83 27.63 2.48 6.49
C THR A 83 27.64 1.78 5.13
N ASN A 84 26.50 1.25 4.67
CA ASN A 84 26.44 0.41 3.46
C ASN A 84 25.49 1.04 2.42
N LEU A 85 25.88 2.22 1.93
CA LEU A 85 25.10 3.03 1.01
C LEU A 85 25.58 2.85 -0.43
N HIS A 86 24.64 2.58 -1.32
CA HIS A 86 24.82 2.49 -2.76
C HIS A 86 23.85 3.43 -3.47
N ALA A 87 24.20 3.83 -4.69
CA ALA A 87 23.35 4.60 -5.59
C ALA A 87 23.08 3.79 -6.86
N LEU A 88 21.84 3.78 -7.33
CA LEU A 88 21.50 3.20 -8.63
C LEU A 88 22.07 4.09 -9.74
N ASP A 89 23.05 3.58 -10.48
CA ASP A 89 23.72 4.32 -11.55
C ASP A 89 22.74 4.69 -12.66
N GLY A 90 22.66 5.98 -12.99
CA GLY A 90 21.70 6.54 -13.94
C GLY A 90 20.23 6.50 -13.47
N GLY A 91 20.00 6.22 -12.19
CA GLY A 91 18.69 6.30 -11.54
C GLY A 91 17.62 5.37 -12.10
N VAL A 92 16.35 5.76 -11.88
CA VAL A 92 15.18 4.97 -12.32
C VAL A 92 15.11 4.84 -13.85
N ALA A 93 15.60 5.85 -14.59
CA ALA A 93 15.65 5.81 -16.05
C ALA A 93 16.61 4.72 -16.58
N ALA A 94 17.77 4.53 -15.94
CA ALA A 94 18.73 3.48 -16.32
C ALA A 94 18.17 2.07 -16.06
N TRP A 95 17.40 1.87 -14.98
CA TRP A 95 16.67 0.63 -14.73
C TRP A 95 15.74 0.27 -15.89
N ALA A 96 14.94 1.24 -16.36
CA ALA A 96 14.05 1.06 -17.50
C ALA A 96 14.82 0.82 -18.82
N ALA A 97 15.91 1.56 -19.04
CA ALA A 97 16.76 1.41 -20.23
C ALA A 97 17.44 0.03 -20.29
N ALA A 98 17.72 -0.59 -19.14
CA ALA A 98 18.21 -1.97 -19.04
C ALA A 98 17.12 -3.04 -19.33
N GLY A 99 15.90 -2.62 -19.69
CA GLY A 99 14.78 -3.51 -20.03
C GLY A 99 14.03 -4.05 -18.81
N PHE A 100 14.23 -3.49 -17.61
CA PHE A 100 13.49 -3.87 -16.42
C PHE A 100 12.23 -3.03 -16.25
N GLU A 101 11.18 -3.67 -15.70
CA GLU A 101 9.86 -3.08 -15.56
C GLU A 101 9.81 -2.00 -14.48
N LEU A 102 9.09 -0.91 -14.77
CA LEU A 102 8.66 0.09 -13.80
C LEU A 102 7.17 -0.08 -13.51
N PHE A 103 6.80 0.14 -12.26
CA PHE A 103 5.45 -0.02 -11.76
C PHE A 103 4.85 1.33 -11.39
N SER A 104 3.56 1.53 -11.67
CA SER A 104 2.86 2.77 -11.37
C SER A 104 1.88 2.62 -10.20
N GLY A 105 1.70 3.69 -9.43
CA GLY A 105 0.85 3.74 -8.24
C GLY A 105 1.64 3.62 -6.95
N VAL A 106 0.95 3.36 -5.85
CA VAL A 106 1.52 3.13 -4.51
C VAL A 106 1.06 1.79 -3.98
N ASN A 107 1.82 1.18 -3.05
CA ASN A 107 1.55 -0.14 -2.47
C ASN A 107 1.39 -1.23 -3.55
N VAL A 108 2.20 -1.17 -4.59
CA VAL A 108 2.06 -2.05 -5.77
C VAL A 108 2.24 -3.52 -5.42
N PRO A 109 3.22 -3.95 -4.58
CA PRO A 109 3.35 -5.37 -4.22
C PRO A 109 2.08 -5.96 -3.61
N SER A 110 1.42 -5.22 -2.71
CA SER A 110 0.18 -5.67 -2.06
C SER A 110 -1.01 -5.72 -3.01
N LYS A 111 -1.09 -4.76 -3.93
CA LYS A 111 -2.15 -4.74 -4.95
C LYS A 111 -2.02 -5.91 -5.93
N ALA A 112 -0.82 -6.14 -6.45
CA ALA A 112 -0.52 -7.27 -7.31
C ALA A 112 -0.81 -8.61 -6.62
N PHE A 113 -0.44 -8.71 -5.34
CA PHE A 113 -0.74 -9.89 -4.54
C PHE A 113 -2.25 -10.10 -4.33
N GLY A 114 -3.04 -9.05 -4.11
CA GLY A 114 -4.50 -9.15 -3.98
C GLY A 114 -5.16 -9.70 -5.24
N GLU A 115 -4.75 -9.24 -6.45
CA GLU A 115 -5.23 -9.78 -7.72
C GLU A 115 -4.81 -11.26 -7.89
N PHE A 116 -3.57 -11.60 -7.51
CA PHE A 116 -3.12 -13.00 -7.50
C PHE A 116 -4.00 -13.88 -6.59
N VAL A 117 -4.32 -13.42 -5.39
CA VAL A 117 -5.19 -14.16 -4.43
C VAL A 117 -6.58 -14.36 -5.01
N GLU A 118 -7.19 -13.33 -5.62
CA GLU A 118 -8.52 -13.44 -6.25
C GLU A 118 -8.53 -14.56 -7.30
N HIS A 119 -7.54 -14.59 -8.17
CA HIS A 119 -7.44 -15.62 -9.22
C HIS A 119 -7.07 -17.00 -8.68
N ALA A 120 -6.05 -17.08 -7.84
CA ALA A 120 -5.52 -18.36 -7.35
C ALA A 120 -6.48 -19.07 -6.39
N SER A 121 -7.27 -18.31 -5.62
CA SER A 121 -8.23 -18.84 -4.65
C SER A 121 -9.67 -18.81 -5.16
N ALA A 122 -9.93 -18.25 -6.34
CA ALA A 122 -11.28 -18.00 -6.87
C ALA A 122 -12.18 -17.31 -5.83
N THR A 123 -11.64 -16.28 -5.15
CA THR A 123 -12.36 -15.57 -4.07
C THR A 123 -13.68 -15.03 -4.58
N PRO A 124 -14.85 -15.44 -4.00
CA PRO A 124 -16.14 -15.01 -4.49
C PRO A 124 -16.32 -13.50 -4.36
N SER A 125 -16.97 -12.88 -5.34
CA SER A 125 -17.29 -11.45 -5.31
C SER A 125 -18.67 -11.15 -5.86
N ILE A 126 -19.28 -10.05 -5.40
CA ILE A 126 -20.50 -9.46 -5.95
C ILE A 126 -20.22 -8.02 -6.36
N ASP A 127 -21.01 -7.48 -7.26
CA ASP A 127 -20.91 -6.06 -7.64
C ASP A 127 -21.85 -5.18 -6.78
N ALA A 128 -21.76 -3.87 -6.99
CA ALA A 128 -22.55 -2.90 -6.23
C ALA A 128 -24.06 -3.03 -6.48
N ALA A 129 -24.48 -3.38 -7.70
CA ALA A 129 -25.89 -3.56 -8.04
C ALA A 129 -26.50 -4.76 -7.31
N GLU A 130 -25.78 -5.86 -7.26
CA GLU A 130 -26.18 -7.06 -6.52
C GLU A 130 -26.25 -6.79 -5.02
N LEU A 131 -25.25 -6.11 -4.43
CA LEU A 131 -25.33 -5.71 -3.02
C LEU A 131 -26.55 -4.83 -2.76
N ALA A 132 -26.80 -3.81 -3.58
CA ALA A 132 -27.95 -2.93 -3.44
C ALA A 132 -29.29 -3.69 -3.56
N ARG A 133 -29.37 -4.71 -4.42
CA ARG A 133 -30.52 -5.59 -4.54
C ARG A 133 -30.76 -6.36 -3.25
N LEU A 134 -29.74 -7.04 -2.72
CA LEU A 134 -29.80 -7.79 -1.46
C LEU A 134 -30.25 -6.90 -0.28
N MET A 135 -29.73 -5.68 -0.19
CA MET A 135 -30.12 -4.71 0.85
C MET A 135 -31.60 -4.30 0.73
N ARG A 136 -32.09 -4.02 -0.48
CA ARG A 136 -33.51 -3.67 -0.71
C ARG A 136 -34.46 -4.83 -0.38
N GLU A 137 -34.07 -6.04 -0.69
CA GLU A 137 -34.83 -7.27 -0.37
C GLU A 137 -34.74 -7.65 1.10
N ARG A 138 -34.01 -6.88 1.92
CA ARG A 138 -33.79 -7.17 3.34
C ARG A 138 -33.27 -8.58 3.60
N SER A 139 -32.39 -9.05 2.69
CA SER A 139 -31.70 -10.33 2.87
C SER A 139 -30.93 -10.35 4.18
N ASP A 140 -30.79 -11.53 4.79
CA ASP A 140 -29.92 -11.71 5.97
C ASP A 140 -28.45 -11.54 5.55
N LEU A 141 -27.91 -10.34 5.72
CA LEU A 141 -26.55 -9.98 5.34
C LEU A 141 -25.92 -8.99 6.31
N VAL A 142 -24.59 -9.03 6.37
CA VAL A 142 -23.77 -8.02 7.04
C VAL A 142 -22.70 -7.49 6.07
N VAL A 143 -22.53 -6.17 6.03
CA VAL A 143 -21.44 -5.50 5.27
C VAL A 143 -20.33 -5.12 6.24
N LEU A 144 -19.12 -5.68 6.04
CA LEU A 144 -17.95 -5.46 6.88
C LEU A 144 -16.95 -4.59 6.13
N ASP A 145 -16.72 -3.39 6.62
CA ASP A 145 -15.74 -2.48 6.03
C ASP A 145 -14.35 -2.72 6.62
N SER A 146 -13.46 -3.27 5.81
CA SER A 146 -12.10 -3.69 6.20
C SER A 146 -11.07 -2.56 6.22
N ARG A 147 -11.48 -1.31 6.02
CA ARG A 147 -10.61 -0.12 6.05
C ARG A 147 -10.31 0.34 7.48
N PRO A 148 -9.26 1.17 7.68
CA PRO A 148 -9.10 1.92 8.92
C PRO A 148 -10.32 2.76 9.22
N PHE A 149 -10.52 3.05 10.52
CA PHE A 149 -11.72 3.76 10.98
C PHE A 149 -11.88 5.15 10.34
N ASP A 150 -10.81 5.90 10.18
CA ASP A 150 -10.85 7.24 9.59
C ASP A 150 -11.32 7.22 8.13
N GLU A 151 -10.88 6.22 7.33
CA GLU A 151 -11.37 6.05 5.96
C GLU A 151 -12.86 5.66 5.95
N TYR A 152 -13.30 4.82 6.89
CA TYR A 152 -14.69 4.43 7.03
C TYR A 152 -15.57 5.61 7.47
N GLN A 153 -15.13 6.38 8.47
CA GLN A 153 -15.87 7.54 8.98
C GLN A 153 -16.01 8.63 7.92
N HIS A 154 -14.97 8.84 7.11
CA HIS A 154 -15.03 9.81 6.03
C HIS A 154 -16.11 9.48 5.00
N VAL A 155 -16.21 8.22 4.58
CA VAL A 155 -17.22 7.72 3.64
C VAL A 155 -17.40 6.22 3.79
N SER A 156 -18.64 5.74 3.89
CA SER A 156 -18.95 4.30 4.04
C SER A 156 -20.21 3.90 3.27
N ILE A 157 -20.33 2.62 2.97
CA ILE A 157 -21.58 2.05 2.43
C ILE A 157 -22.61 2.04 3.55
N PRO A 158 -23.89 2.39 3.28
CA PRO A 158 -24.94 2.35 4.28
C PRO A 158 -25.03 1.00 4.98
N THR A 159 -25.25 1.03 6.29
CA THR A 159 -25.33 -0.15 7.18
C THR A 159 -24.00 -0.90 7.42
N ALA A 160 -22.90 -0.52 6.75
CA ALA A 160 -21.62 -1.18 6.98
C ALA A 160 -21.12 -0.98 8.41
N VAL A 161 -20.49 -2.03 8.95
CA VAL A 161 -19.78 -2.01 10.24
C VAL A 161 -18.28 -1.97 9.97
N ASN A 162 -17.55 -1.07 10.64
CA ASN A 162 -16.10 -1.02 10.53
C ASN A 162 -15.43 -2.19 11.26
N VAL A 163 -14.74 -3.01 10.50
CA VAL A 163 -13.98 -4.18 10.96
C VAL A 163 -12.68 -4.25 10.16
N PRO A 164 -11.62 -3.55 10.58
CA PRO A 164 -10.33 -3.55 9.86
C PRO A 164 -9.84 -4.96 9.54
N GLY A 165 -9.15 -5.14 8.41
CA GLY A 165 -8.91 -6.46 7.80
C GLY A 165 -8.43 -7.56 8.75
N ALA A 166 -7.51 -7.26 9.70
CA ALA A 166 -7.04 -8.25 10.67
C ALA A 166 -8.08 -8.60 11.75
N GLU A 167 -9.06 -7.71 12.02
CA GLU A 167 -10.12 -7.92 13.00
C GLU A 167 -11.22 -8.86 12.51
N LEU A 168 -11.34 -9.09 11.20
CA LEU A 168 -12.43 -9.86 10.59
C LEU A 168 -12.60 -11.25 11.21
N VAL A 169 -11.54 -12.05 11.27
CA VAL A 169 -11.59 -13.41 11.82
C VAL A 169 -11.87 -13.41 13.32
N LEU A 170 -11.35 -12.43 14.04
CA LEU A 170 -11.55 -12.28 15.48
C LEU A 170 -13.02 -12.02 15.84
N ARG A 171 -13.75 -11.27 14.98
CA ARG A 171 -15.09 -10.73 15.32
C ARG A 171 -16.25 -11.38 14.56
N ILE A 172 -15.97 -12.19 13.54
CA ILE A 172 -17.00 -12.69 12.63
C ILE A 172 -18.10 -13.50 13.31
N ARG A 173 -17.78 -14.27 14.36
CA ARG A 173 -18.77 -15.11 15.05
C ARG A 173 -19.81 -14.30 15.81
N ASP A 174 -19.43 -13.12 16.28
CA ASP A 174 -20.34 -12.19 16.96
C ASP A 174 -21.13 -11.33 15.97
N LEU A 175 -20.56 -11.03 14.79
CA LEU A 175 -21.20 -10.20 13.76
C LEU A 175 -22.14 -10.99 12.82
N ALA A 176 -21.87 -12.28 12.60
CA ALA A 176 -22.66 -13.17 11.76
C ALA A 176 -22.81 -14.55 12.43
N PRO A 177 -23.55 -14.63 13.55
CA PRO A 177 -23.71 -15.87 14.33
C PRO A 177 -24.47 -16.97 13.55
N SER A 178 -25.40 -16.57 12.68
CA SER A 178 -26.17 -17.50 11.83
C SER A 178 -25.35 -17.89 10.60
N PRO A 179 -25.19 -19.17 10.28
CA PRO A 179 -24.50 -19.62 9.06
C PRO A 179 -25.16 -19.14 7.76
N GLN A 180 -26.44 -18.75 7.81
CA GLN A 180 -27.23 -18.27 6.68
C GLN A 180 -26.92 -16.81 6.33
N THR A 181 -26.43 -16.02 7.28
CA THR A 181 -26.07 -14.63 7.06
C THR A 181 -24.99 -14.51 5.99
N ILE A 182 -25.27 -13.74 4.93
CA ILE A 182 -24.28 -13.43 3.88
C ILE A 182 -23.29 -12.40 4.41
N VAL A 183 -22.01 -12.70 4.32
CA VAL A 183 -20.95 -11.78 4.75
C VAL A 183 -20.34 -11.11 3.53
N VAL A 184 -20.52 -9.79 3.42
CA VAL A 184 -19.96 -8.97 2.35
C VAL A 184 -18.78 -8.17 2.90
N VAL A 185 -17.58 -8.42 2.40
CA VAL A 185 -16.38 -7.65 2.82
C VAL A 185 -16.14 -6.50 1.84
N ASN A 186 -16.15 -5.28 2.36
CA ASN A 186 -15.92 -4.04 1.63
C ASN A 186 -14.54 -3.44 1.93
N CYS A 187 -14.02 -2.62 0.98
CA CYS A 187 -12.93 -1.67 1.20
C CYS A 187 -13.09 -0.47 0.25
N ALA A 188 -12.07 0.36 0.09
CA ALA A 188 -12.13 1.47 -0.87
C ALA A 188 -12.19 1.02 -2.34
N GLY A 189 -11.45 -0.05 -2.69
CA GLY A 189 -11.33 -0.58 -4.05
C GLY A 189 -11.38 -2.10 -4.11
N ARG A 190 -10.21 -2.77 -4.15
CA ARG A 190 -10.15 -4.23 -4.40
C ARG A 190 -9.38 -5.00 -3.33
N THR A 191 -8.11 -4.71 -3.13
CA THR A 191 -7.15 -5.56 -2.41
C THR A 191 -7.61 -5.97 -1.02
N ARG A 192 -8.03 -5.02 -0.16
CA ARG A 192 -8.42 -5.32 1.22
C ARG A 192 -9.73 -6.13 1.31
N SER A 193 -10.68 -5.92 0.39
CA SER A 193 -11.91 -6.74 0.36
C SER A 193 -11.64 -8.17 -0.10
N ILE A 194 -10.77 -8.37 -1.08
CA ILE A 194 -10.35 -9.70 -1.55
C ILE A 194 -9.62 -10.44 -0.43
N ILE A 195 -8.57 -9.84 0.14
CA ILE A 195 -7.78 -10.41 1.23
C ILE A 195 -8.63 -10.68 2.46
N GLY A 196 -9.54 -9.76 2.82
CA GLY A 196 -10.44 -9.90 3.96
C GLY A 196 -11.44 -11.05 3.78
N ALA A 197 -12.11 -11.12 2.61
CA ALA A 197 -13.02 -12.22 2.30
C ALA A 197 -12.29 -13.57 2.30
N GLN A 198 -11.11 -13.63 1.65
CA GLN A 198 -10.31 -14.86 1.63
C GLN A 198 -9.77 -15.23 3.03
N SER A 199 -9.52 -14.25 3.91
CA SER A 199 -9.17 -14.51 5.32
C SER A 199 -10.25 -15.28 6.05
N LEU A 200 -11.50 -14.85 5.91
CA LEU A 200 -12.66 -15.53 6.51
C LEU A 200 -12.85 -16.94 5.93
N ILE A 201 -12.71 -17.11 4.62
CA ILE A 201 -12.78 -18.42 3.95
C ILE A 201 -11.66 -19.34 4.45
N ASN A 202 -10.42 -18.84 4.54
CA ASN A 202 -9.29 -19.61 5.05
C ASN A 202 -9.45 -20.02 6.52
N ALA A 203 -10.12 -19.19 7.33
CA ALA A 203 -10.45 -19.48 8.71
C ALA A 203 -11.57 -20.53 8.86
N GLY A 204 -12.29 -20.82 7.77
CA GLY A 204 -13.37 -21.83 7.76
C GLY A 204 -14.69 -21.30 8.34
N VAL A 205 -15.03 -20.04 8.04
CA VAL A 205 -16.35 -19.46 8.38
C VAL A 205 -17.43 -20.21 7.59
N PRO A 206 -18.52 -20.68 8.25
CA PRO A 206 -19.56 -21.44 7.58
C PRO A 206 -20.46 -20.60 6.66
N ASN A 207 -20.42 -19.30 6.83
CA ASN A 207 -21.22 -18.33 6.09
C ASN A 207 -20.82 -18.25 4.61
N LYS A 208 -21.74 -17.82 3.75
CA LYS A 208 -21.40 -17.36 2.40
C LYS A 208 -20.64 -16.04 2.50
N VAL A 209 -19.33 -16.06 2.17
CA VAL A 209 -18.46 -14.87 2.21
C VAL A 209 -18.19 -14.41 0.80
N VAL A 210 -18.34 -13.11 0.54
CA VAL A 210 -18.07 -12.47 -0.76
C VAL A 210 -17.33 -11.15 -0.58
N ALA A 211 -16.43 -10.80 -1.51
CA ALA A 211 -15.83 -9.48 -1.61
C ALA A 211 -16.72 -8.54 -2.41
N LEU A 212 -16.86 -7.29 -2.01
CA LEU A 212 -17.50 -6.27 -2.86
C LEU A 212 -16.52 -5.82 -3.95
N ARG A 213 -16.86 -6.09 -5.21
CA ARG A 213 -16.06 -5.73 -6.37
C ARG A 213 -15.94 -4.20 -6.49
N ASN A 214 -14.69 -3.73 -6.57
CA ASN A 214 -14.34 -2.31 -6.61
C ASN A 214 -14.76 -1.50 -5.37
N GLY A 215 -15.24 -2.14 -4.31
CA GLY A 215 -15.49 -1.55 -2.99
C GLY A 215 -16.37 -0.30 -3.01
N THR A 216 -16.10 0.65 -2.12
CA THR A 216 -16.84 1.92 -2.02
C THR A 216 -16.73 2.75 -3.31
N MET A 217 -15.60 2.69 -4.05
CA MET A 217 -15.50 3.36 -5.35
C MET A 217 -16.47 2.76 -6.38
N GLY A 218 -16.60 1.43 -6.44
CA GLY A 218 -17.55 0.74 -7.31
C GLY A 218 -19.00 1.08 -6.95
N TRP A 219 -19.31 1.15 -5.66
CA TRP A 219 -20.61 1.57 -5.13
C TRP A 219 -20.98 2.99 -5.60
N THR A 220 -20.07 3.96 -5.41
CA THR A 220 -20.27 5.35 -5.85
C THR A 220 -20.38 5.47 -7.37
N LEU A 221 -19.56 4.74 -8.14
CA LEU A 221 -19.61 4.75 -9.61
C LEU A 221 -20.90 4.13 -10.17
N ALA A 222 -21.54 3.23 -9.42
CA ALA A 222 -22.85 2.67 -9.75
C ALA A 222 -24.02 3.62 -9.41
N GLY A 223 -23.73 4.81 -8.88
CA GLY A 223 -24.72 5.85 -8.57
C GLY A 223 -25.43 5.68 -7.23
N PHE A 224 -24.90 4.86 -6.33
CA PHE A 224 -25.47 4.67 -5.00
C PHE A 224 -24.87 5.66 -4.00
N ASP A 225 -25.69 6.14 -3.07
CA ASP A 225 -25.29 7.05 -2.01
C ASP A 225 -24.43 6.36 -0.96
N CYS A 226 -23.50 7.12 -0.40
CA CYS A 226 -22.67 6.73 0.73
C CYS A 226 -23.04 7.52 1.98
N ASP A 227 -22.83 6.90 3.14
CA ASP A 227 -22.86 7.59 4.43
C ASP A 227 -21.53 8.32 4.69
N SER A 228 -21.58 9.39 5.48
CA SER A 228 -20.41 10.11 6.00
C SER A 228 -20.58 10.35 7.51
N GLY A 229 -19.46 10.40 8.24
CA GLY A 229 -19.45 10.65 9.69
C GLY A 229 -19.93 9.48 10.55
N LYS A 230 -20.22 8.32 9.98
CA LYS A 230 -20.68 7.14 10.74
C LYS A 230 -19.57 6.57 11.61
N ALA A 231 -19.95 6.05 12.79
CA ALA A 231 -19.02 5.54 13.78
C ALA A 231 -19.34 4.11 14.24
N TYR A 232 -20.00 3.31 13.38
CA TYR A 232 -20.35 1.94 13.72
C TYR A 232 -19.10 1.05 13.68
N ARG A 233 -18.62 0.64 14.85
CA ARG A 233 -17.54 -0.31 15.05
C ARG A 233 -18.08 -1.64 15.55
N ALA A 234 -17.38 -2.72 15.25
CA ALA A 234 -17.65 -4.00 15.91
C ALA A 234 -17.49 -3.84 17.43
N GLY A 235 -18.42 -4.45 18.18
CA GLY A 235 -18.39 -4.51 19.64
C GLY A 235 -17.26 -5.40 20.18
N ASP A 236 -17.27 -5.62 21.50
CA ASP A 236 -16.35 -6.53 22.15
C ASP A 236 -16.54 -7.97 21.67
N VAL A 237 -15.46 -8.73 21.70
CA VAL A 237 -15.47 -10.13 21.28
C VAL A 237 -16.00 -11.01 22.41
N SER A 238 -17.02 -11.82 22.14
CA SER A 238 -17.54 -12.76 23.11
C SER A 238 -16.52 -13.88 23.41
N ARG A 239 -16.70 -14.54 24.57
CA ARG A 239 -15.84 -15.67 24.97
C ARG A 239 -15.86 -16.79 23.92
N ASP A 240 -17.05 -17.11 23.38
CA ASP A 240 -17.23 -18.17 22.38
C ASP A 240 -16.68 -17.73 21.02
N GLY A 241 -16.86 -16.47 20.63
CA GLY A 241 -16.27 -15.87 19.45
C GLY A 241 -14.75 -15.93 19.48
N LEU A 242 -14.13 -15.56 20.62
CA LEU A 242 -12.68 -15.64 20.81
C LEU A 242 -12.18 -17.09 20.75
N ALA A 243 -12.85 -18.03 21.41
CA ALA A 243 -12.46 -19.44 21.39
C ALA A 243 -12.48 -20.00 19.96
N TRP A 244 -13.53 -19.72 19.20
CA TRP A 244 -13.63 -20.09 17.79
C TRP A 244 -12.52 -19.46 16.95
N ALA A 245 -12.29 -18.16 17.13
CA ALA A 245 -11.28 -17.42 16.36
C ALA A 245 -9.85 -17.94 16.60
N LYS A 246 -9.50 -18.27 17.85
CA LYS A 246 -8.21 -18.91 18.20
C LYS A 246 -8.08 -20.28 17.52
N ALA A 247 -9.10 -21.13 17.58
CA ALA A 247 -9.07 -22.42 16.91
C ALA A 247 -8.97 -22.29 15.38
N ALA A 248 -9.61 -21.28 14.79
CA ALA A 248 -9.50 -20.96 13.37
C ALA A 248 -8.08 -20.48 13.00
N ALA A 249 -7.51 -19.57 13.81
CA ALA A 249 -6.15 -19.08 13.64
C ALA A 249 -5.13 -20.24 13.71
N ASP A 250 -5.30 -21.19 14.63
CA ASP A 250 -4.43 -22.37 14.71
C ASP A 250 -4.48 -23.25 13.46
N ARG A 251 -5.65 -23.41 12.84
CA ARG A 251 -5.75 -24.11 11.54
C ARG A 251 -5.00 -23.35 10.44
N VAL A 252 -5.16 -22.04 10.39
CA VAL A 252 -4.46 -21.17 9.44
C VAL A 252 -2.95 -21.19 9.68
N ALA A 253 -2.50 -21.13 10.94
CA ALA A 253 -1.08 -21.20 11.28
C ALA A 253 -0.44 -22.51 10.80
N ARG A 254 -1.11 -23.65 11.02
CA ARG A 254 -0.64 -24.96 10.50
C ARG A 254 -0.60 -24.99 8.98
N ARG A 255 -1.65 -24.50 8.32
CA ARG A 255 -1.76 -24.49 6.85
C ARG A 255 -0.65 -23.69 6.19
N PHE A 256 -0.31 -22.52 6.72
CA PHE A 256 0.67 -21.60 6.11
C PHE A 256 2.03 -21.61 6.81
N GLY A 257 2.24 -22.51 7.77
CA GLY A 257 3.51 -22.69 8.45
C GLY A 257 3.94 -21.45 9.26
N VAL A 258 3.00 -20.78 9.95
CA VAL A 258 3.27 -19.60 10.77
C VAL A 258 3.92 -20.04 12.08
N PRO A 259 5.17 -19.64 12.36
CA PRO A 259 5.87 -20.00 13.59
C PRO A 259 5.51 -19.02 14.73
N ARG A 260 5.53 -19.55 15.96
CA ARG A 260 5.42 -18.79 17.21
C ARG A 260 6.79 -18.71 17.87
N ILE A 261 7.07 -17.63 18.56
CA ILE A 261 8.28 -17.42 19.33
C ILE A 261 7.94 -16.86 20.71
N ASP A 262 8.87 -17.01 21.63
CA ASP A 262 8.83 -16.43 22.97
C ASP A 262 9.57 -15.09 23.02
N PHE A 263 9.35 -14.35 24.10
CA PHE A 263 9.98 -13.06 24.32
C PHE A 263 11.51 -13.18 24.45
N ALA A 264 12.01 -14.27 25.01
CA ALA A 264 13.46 -14.52 25.11
C ALA A 264 14.12 -14.58 23.72
N THR A 265 13.42 -15.11 22.74
CA THR A 265 13.88 -15.12 21.33
C THR A 265 13.92 -13.69 20.76
N VAL A 266 12.92 -12.85 21.06
CA VAL A 266 12.92 -11.44 20.66
C VAL A 266 14.12 -10.70 21.26
N GLU A 267 14.40 -10.88 22.54
CA GLU A 267 15.54 -10.24 23.21
C GLU A 267 16.89 -10.66 22.60
N ARG A 268 17.06 -11.94 22.28
CA ARG A 268 18.25 -12.40 21.55
C ARG A 268 18.39 -11.72 20.17
N TRP A 269 17.29 -11.53 19.49
CA TRP A 269 17.30 -10.88 18.16
C TRP A 269 17.50 -9.37 18.23
N ARG A 270 17.09 -8.72 19.32
CA ARG A 270 17.40 -7.29 19.58
C ARG A 270 18.90 -7.06 19.75
N ALA A 271 19.59 -8.02 20.33
CA ALA A 271 21.05 -7.97 20.51
C ALA A 271 21.85 -8.39 19.27
N ASP A 272 21.18 -8.85 18.20
CA ASP A 272 21.80 -9.36 16.99
C ASP A 272 21.83 -8.26 15.89
N ASP A 273 22.96 -7.57 15.78
CA ASP A 273 23.18 -6.53 14.76
C ASP A 273 23.36 -7.08 13.32
N ALA A 274 23.41 -8.40 13.14
CA ALA A 274 23.60 -8.98 11.82
C ALA A 274 22.33 -8.91 10.95
N ARG A 275 21.13 -8.84 11.59
CA ARG A 275 19.86 -8.84 10.87
C ARG A 275 18.86 -7.82 11.43
N THR A 276 18.13 -7.19 10.52
CA THR A 276 17.05 -6.25 10.85
C THR A 276 15.90 -6.98 11.56
N LEU A 277 15.39 -6.39 12.64
CA LEU A 277 14.23 -6.85 13.40
C LEU A 277 13.15 -5.77 13.38
N TYR A 278 11.95 -6.14 12.93
CA TYR A 278 10.74 -5.35 13.09
C TYR A 278 9.83 -5.98 14.14
N LEU A 279 9.34 -5.15 15.06
CA LEU A 279 8.33 -5.53 16.07
C LEU A 279 7.06 -4.75 15.76
N PHE A 280 6.03 -5.42 15.26
CA PHE A 280 4.76 -4.79 14.89
C PHE A 280 3.62 -5.29 15.77
N ASP A 281 3.00 -4.37 16.51
CA ASP A 281 1.73 -4.63 17.15
C ASP A 281 0.61 -4.49 16.12
N VAL A 282 -0.08 -5.60 15.84
CA VAL A 282 -1.07 -5.69 14.75
C VAL A 282 -2.52 -5.49 15.19
N ARG A 283 -2.72 -5.08 16.44
CA ARG A 283 -4.03 -4.81 17.05
C ARG A 283 -4.61 -3.46 16.59
N ASP A 284 -5.82 -3.16 17.09
CA ASP A 284 -6.40 -1.81 16.97
C ASP A 284 -5.47 -0.79 17.66
N PRO A 285 -5.25 0.41 17.08
CA PRO A 285 -4.39 1.44 17.70
C PRO A 285 -4.76 1.77 19.14
N ARG A 286 -6.03 1.74 19.52
CA ARG A 286 -6.47 1.99 20.91
C ARG A 286 -5.99 0.90 21.88
N GLU A 287 -5.87 -0.36 21.45
CA GLU A 287 -5.30 -1.43 22.26
C GLU A 287 -3.79 -1.26 22.40
N TYR A 288 -3.13 -0.80 21.33
CA TYR A 288 -1.70 -0.45 21.37
C TYR A 288 -1.44 0.70 22.35
N ASP A 289 -2.23 1.77 22.30
CA ASP A 289 -2.09 2.93 23.18
C ASP A 289 -2.37 2.57 24.64
N ALA A 290 -3.26 1.62 24.91
CA ALA A 290 -3.56 1.12 26.24
C ALA A 290 -2.43 0.26 26.85
N GLY A 291 -1.55 -0.29 26.01
CA GLY A 291 -0.37 -1.04 26.44
C GLY A 291 0.19 -1.94 25.35
N HIS A 292 1.50 -1.86 25.12
CA HIS A 292 2.22 -2.61 24.08
C HIS A 292 3.59 -3.09 24.56
N VAL A 293 4.19 -3.99 23.82
CA VAL A 293 5.56 -4.48 24.08
C VAL A 293 6.56 -3.37 23.79
N ALA A 294 7.53 -3.20 24.69
CA ALA A 294 8.60 -2.21 24.56
C ALA A 294 9.23 -2.22 23.16
N GLY A 295 9.32 -1.05 22.54
CA GLY A 295 9.88 -0.88 21.19
C GLY A 295 9.02 -1.41 20.04
N ALA A 296 7.83 -1.94 20.29
CA ALA A 296 6.90 -2.30 19.25
C ALA A 296 6.30 -1.05 18.58
N VAL A 297 6.01 -1.15 17.30
CA VAL A 297 5.37 -0.09 16.51
C VAL A 297 3.96 -0.52 16.15
N SER A 298 2.98 0.39 16.33
CA SER A 298 1.61 0.15 15.88
C SER A 298 1.56 -0.04 14.37
N ALA A 299 1.10 -1.21 13.94
CA ALA A 299 0.95 -1.59 12.53
C ALA A 299 -0.29 -2.48 12.36
N PRO A 300 -1.52 -1.92 12.42
CA PRO A 300 -2.74 -2.71 12.32
C PRO A 300 -2.67 -3.69 11.15
N GLY A 301 -2.90 -4.99 11.42
CA GLY A 301 -2.47 -6.06 10.52
C GLY A 301 -3.05 -5.96 9.11
N GLY A 302 -4.29 -5.47 8.96
CA GLY A 302 -4.88 -5.23 7.64
C GLY A 302 -4.14 -4.13 6.84
N GLN A 303 -3.63 -3.10 7.52
CA GLN A 303 -2.83 -2.03 6.90
C GLN A 303 -1.40 -2.50 6.64
N LEU A 304 -0.81 -3.28 7.53
CA LEU A 304 0.51 -3.86 7.34
C LEU A 304 0.56 -4.74 6.06
N VAL A 305 -0.47 -5.55 5.81
CA VAL A 305 -0.58 -6.33 4.56
C VAL A 305 -0.82 -5.42 3.35
N GLN A 306 -1.69 -4.40 3.47
CA GLN A 306 -2.05 -3.48 2.38
C GLN A 306 -0.90 -2.59 1.93
N ALA A 307 -0.02 -2.20 2.85
CA ALA A 307 1.00 -1.18 2.66
C ALA A 307 2.32 -1.58 3.34
N THR A 308 2.75 -2.84 3.15
CA THR A 308 3.96 -3.39 3.79
C THR A 308 5.20 -2.52 3.51
N ASP A 309 5.25 -1.89 2.35
CA ASP A 309 6.29 -0.95 1.93
C ASP A 309 6.38 0.34 2.78
N GLN A 310 5.33 0.67 3.53
CA GLN A 310 5.31 1.80 4.47
C GLN A 310 5.73 1.42 5.90
N TYR A 311 5.83 0.13 6.20
CA TYR A 311 6.20 -0.38 7.52
C TYR A 311 7.56 -1.06 7.54
N ALA A 312 7.85 -1.91 6.56
CA ALA A 312 9.08 -2.69 6.48
C ALA A 312 9.89 -2.30 5.23
N GLY A 313 10.94 -1.53 5.40
CA GLY A 313 11.81 -1.06 4.32
C GLY A 313 12.82 -2.09 3.84
N THR A 314 13.25 -3.00 4.72
CA THR A 314 14.31 -3.96 4.45
C THR A 314 13.74 -5.32 4.03
N LEU A 315 14.01 -5.74 2.81
CA LEU A 315 13.73 -7.10 2.34
C LEU A 315 14.62 -8.10 3.09
N GLY A 316 14.09 -9.29 3.40
CA GLY A 316 14.82 -10.33 4.11
C GLY A 316 14.94 -10.13 5.63
N ALA A 317 14.34 -9.08 6.19
CA ALA A 317 14.30 -8.82 7.63
C ALA A 317 13.48 -9.85 8.41
N ARG A 318 13.72 -9.92 9.72
CA ARG A 318 12.84 -10.62 10.68
C ARG A 318 11.66 -9.72 11.02
N ILE A 319 10.45 -10.25 10.97
CA ILE A 319 9.21 -9.55 11.34
C ILE A 319 8.53 -10.33 12.46
N VAL A 320 8.32 -9.69 13.60
CA VAL A 320 7.56 -10.25 14.72
C VAL A 320 6.25 -9.50 14.85
N LEU A 321 5.16 -10.23 14.79
CA LEU A 321 3.80 -9.71 14.91
C LEU A 321 3.25 -10.00 16.30
N ILE A 322 2.78 -8.96 16.98
CA ILE A 322 2.37 -8.99 18.37
C ILE A 322 0.86 -8.91 18.47
N ASP A 323 0.24 -9.89 19.10
CA ASP A 323 -1.19 -9.95 19.42
C ASP A 323 -1.43 -10.97 20.54
N PRO A 324 -1.86 -10.58 21.74
CA PRO A 324 -2.13 -11.49 22.85
C PRO A 324 -3.18 -12.58 22.54
N ALA A 325 -4.11 -12.28 21.63
CA ALA A 325 -5.09 -13.26 21.15
C ALA A 325 -4.51 -14.20 20.08
N GLU A 326 -3.35 -13.89 19.51
CA GLU A 326 -2.68 -14.51 18.35
C GLU A 326 -3.49 -14.48 17.05
N VAL A 327 -4.76 -14.21 17.06
CA VAL A 327 -5.66 -14.32 15.89
C VAL A 327 -5.25 -13.35 14.78
N ARG A 328 -5.13 -12.06 15.12
CA ARG A 328 -4.76 -11.00 14.16
C ARG A 328 -3.31 -11.19 13.66
N ALA A 329 -2.41 -11.57 14.57
CA ALA A 329 -1.01 -11.82 14.23
C ALA A 329 -0.86 -13.03 13.29
N VAL A 330 -1.55 -14.14 13.57
CA VAL A 330 -1.52 -15.34 12.69
C VAL A 330 -2.10 -15.03 11.32
N MET A 331 -3.25 -14.35 11.25
CA MET A 331 -3.87 -13.99 9.97
C MET A 331 -2.94 -13.08 9.14
N THR A 332 -2.36 -12.06 9.78
CA THR A 332 -1.41 -11.14 9.14
C THR A 332 -0.13 -11.88 8.68
N ALA A 333 0.45 -12.71 9.56
CA ALA A 333 1.64 -13.51 9.23
C ALA A 333 1.40 -14.45 8.05
N SER A 334 0.21 -15.07 7.99
CA SER A 334 -0.14 -15.98 6.89
C SER A 334 -0.10 -15.26 5.53
N TRP A 335 -0.55 -14.02 5.48
CA TRP A 335 -0.51 -13.20 4.26
C TRP A 335 0.89 -12.70 3.92
N LEU A 336 1.65 -12.18 4.88
CA LEU A 336 3.03 -11.74 4.65
C LEU A 336 3.90 -12.90 4.15
N ARG A 337 3.74 -14.11 4.70
CA ARG A 337 4.46 -15.29 4.22
C ARG A 337 4.09 -15.66 2.78
N GLN A 338 2.81 -15.57 2.41
CA GLN A 338 2.35 -15.77 1.04
C GLN A 338 2.84 -14.66 0.09
N MET A 339 3.03 -13.43 0.58
CA MET A 339 3.67 -12.33 -0.16
C MET A 339 5.19 -12.50 -0.33
N GLY A 340 5.80 -13.56 0.25
CA GLY A 340 7.23 -13.85 0.12
C GLY A 340 8.11 -13.43 1.29
N TRP A 341 7.55 -12.85 2.37
CA TRP A 341 8.28 -12.60 3.60
C TRP A 341 8.52 -13.91 4.34
N ARG A 342 9.78 -14.37 4.41
CA ARG A 342 10.09 -15.71 4.92
C ARG A 342 10.13 -15.78 6.45
N ASP A 343 10.72 -14.75 7.07
CA ASP A 343 11.01 -14.70 8.50
C ASP A 343 9.95 -13.85 9.22
N VAL A 344 8.72 -14.36 9.23
CA VAL A 344 7.57 -13.75 9.93
C VAL A 344 7.11 -14.68 11.04
N TYR A 345 7.02 -14.13 12.26
CA TYR A 345 6.78 -14.82 13.51
C TYR A 345 5.64 -14.18 14.29
N VAL A 346 5.02 -14.95 15.18
CA VAL A 346 3.96 -14.48 16.09
C VAL A 346 4.45 -14.53 17.52
N LEU A 347 4.22 -13.44 18.26
CA LEU A 347 4.47 -13.30 19.69
C LEU A 347 3.16 -13.01 20.42
N ALA A 348 2.80 -13.87 21.38
CA ALA A 348 1.58 -13.75 22.20
C ALA A 348 1.88 -13.04 23.54
N GLU A 349 2.48 -11.87 23.49
CA GLU A 349 2.81 -11.10 24.70
C GLU A 349 1.82 -9.98 24.99
N VAL A 350 1.68 -9.64 26.26
CA VAL A 350 0.93 -8.47 26.71
C VAL A 350 1.88 -7.28 26.79
N GLY A 351 1.45 -6.14 26.27
CA GLY A 351 2.22 -4.90 26.32
C GLY A 351 2.40 -4.37 27.75
N ARG A 352 3.52 -3.68 27.97
CA ARG A 352 3.90 -3.06 29.25
C ARG A 352 4.07 -1.55 29.17
N GLU A 353 4.32 -1.02 27.98
CA GLU A 353 4.45 0.41 27.72
C GLU A 353 3.14 0.99 27.19
N THR A 354 2.86 2.24 27.55
CA THR A 354 1.71 3.00 27.05
C THR A 354 2.12 4.17 26.16
N ALA A 355 3.40 4.54 26.20
CA ALA A 355 3.97 5.55 25.33
C ALA A 355 4.56 4.88 24.08
N PRO A 356 4.23 5.33 22.86
CA PRO A 356 4.87 4.82 21.66
C PRO A 356 6.38 5.06 21.72
N PRO A 357 7.20 4.20 21.08
CA PRO A 357 8.62 4.45 21.00
C PRO A 357 8.86 5.83 20.40
N ALA A 358 9.81 6.57 20.98
CA ALA A 358 10.16 7.91 20.51
C ALA A 358 10.44 7.88 19.00
N ALA A 359 9.93 8.85 18.28
CA ALA A 359 10.16 8.97 16.86
C ALA A 359 11.68 9.05 16.59
N GLN A 360 12.20 8.07 15.86
CA GLN A 360 13.61 8.04 15.48
C GLN A 360 13.85 9.02 14.31
N ILE A 361 13.91 10.30 14.64
CA ILE A 361 14.20 11.35 13.66
C ILE A 361 15.71 11.44 13.50
N LEU A 362 16.21 11.35 12.26
CA LEU A 362 17.65 11.44 11.98
C LEU A 362 18.17 12.88 12.15
N GLY A 363 19.43 12.97 12.56
CA GLY A 363 20.14 14.23 12.75
C GLY A 363 19.79 14.94 14.06
N ASP A 364 20.52 15.99 14.40
CA ASP A 364 20.36 16.79 15.61
C ASP A 364 19.15 17.73 15.51
N PRO A 365 18.51 18.09 16.62
CA PRO A 365 17.49 19.13 16.61
C PRO A 365 18.11 20.48 16.14
N PRO A 366 17.29 21.39 15.59
CA PRO A 366 17.79 22.67 15.14
C PRO A 366 18.39 23.46 16.29
N PRO A 367 19.51 24.20 16.07
CA PRO A 367 20.07 25.11 17.06
C PRO A 367 19.03 26.09 17.62
N ALA A 368 19.15 26.47 18.91
CA ALA A 368 18.16 27.32 19.57
C ALA A 368 18.00 28.68 18.86
N GLU A 369 19.09 29.24 18.34
CA GLU A 369 19.09 30.50 17.59
C GLU A 369 18.31 30.44 16.27
N LEU A 370 17.98 29.27 15.77
CA LEU A 370 17.13 29.10 14.58
C LEU A 370 15.65 28.90 14.90
N ARG A 371 15.24 29.02 16.17
CA ARG A 371 13.86 28.83 16.58
C ARG A 371 13.16 30.16 16.79
N ILE A 372 11.85 30.18 16.62
CA ILE A 372 10.96 31.30 16.93
C ILE A 372 9.65 30.76 17.50
N ASP A 373 9.14 31.41 18.54
CA ASP A 373 7.83 31.12 19.11
C ASP A 373 6.68 31.80 18.33
N CYS A 374 5.43 31.40 18.62
CA CYS A 374 4.25 31.92 17.95
C CYS A 374 4.04 33.41 18.17
N ALA A 375 4.29 33.92 19.39
CA ALA A 375 4.06 35.35 19.70
C ALA A 375 5.04 36.25 18.95
N SER A 376 6.30 35.86 18.90
CA SER A 376 7.36 36.53 18.12
C SER A 376 7.05 36.53 16.63
N LEU A 377 6.62 35.38 16.09
CA LEU A 377 6.22 35.30 14.68
C LEU A 377 5.01 36.19 14.40
N ALA A 378 3.96 36.18 15.24
CA ALA A 378 2.79 37.00 15.07
C ALA A 378 3.13 38.49 15.05
N ALA A 379 4.04 38.92 15.92
CA ALA A 379 4.54 40.31 15.93
C ALA A 379 5.28 40.69 14.63
N LEU A 380 6.12 39.78 14.08
CA LEU A 380 6.80 40.01 12.80
C LEU A 380 5.81 40.07 11.63
N VAL A 381 4.82 39.17 11.58
CA VAL A 381 3.78 39.13 10.54
C VAL A 381 2.94 40.40 10.59
N ALA A 382 2.54 40.87 11.77
CA ALA A 382 1.76 42.12 11.94
C ALA A 382 2.50 43.36 11.42
N ARG A 383 3.85 43.37 11.49
CA ARG A 383 4.70 44.46 10.97
C ARG A 383 5.16 44.27 9.54
N ASN A 384 4.74 43.17 8.88
CA ASN A 384 5.21 42.76 7.55
C ASN A 384 6.74 42.57 7.48
N GLU A 385 7.35 42.06 8.57
CA GLU A 385 8.79 41.83 8.75
C GLU A 385 9.15 40.34 8.66
N ALA A 386 8.23 39.50 8.24
CA ALA A 386 8.48 38.08 8.01
C ALA A 386 7.93 37.58 6.68
N THR A 387 8.68 36.68 6.05
CA THR A 387 8.15 35.81 4.99
C THR A 387 8.04 34.40 5.55
N VAL A 388 6.82 33.88 5.61
CA VAL A 388 6.55 32.51 6.10
C VAL A 388 6.56 31.54 4.93
N VAL A 389 7.29 30.43 5.06
CA VAL A 389 7.33 29.32 4.09
C VAL A 389 6.92 28.04 4.80
N ASP A 390 5.83 27.46 4.33
CA ASP A 390 5.25 26.23 4.85
C ASP A 390 5.75 25.02 4.07
N LEU A 391 6.38 24.08 4.77
CA LEU A 391 6.92 22.82 4.27
C LEU A 391 6.01 21.62 4.57
N SER A 392 4.79 21.87 4.99
CA SER A 392 3.75 20.84 5.15
C SER A 392 3.53 20.08 3.84
N VAL A 393 2.89 18.91 3.89
CA VAL A 393 2.43 18.24 2.66
C VAL A 393 1.45 19.18 1.95
N SER A 394 1.57 19.31 0.62
CA SER A 394 0.74 20.18 -0.21
C SER A 394 -0.75 20.06 0.08
N ARG A 395 -1.24 18.83 0.27
CA ARG A 395 -2.63 18.54 0.63
C ARG A 395 -3.03 19.21 1.95
N ASP A 396 -2.17 19.21 2.95
CA ASP A 396 -2.45 19.77 4.27
C ASP A 396 -2.28 21.30 4.26
N TYR A 397 -1.29 21.84 3.55
CA TYR A 397 -1.17 23.26 3.28
C TYR A 397 -2.42 23.84 2.61
N LEU A 398 -2.92 23.21 1.55
CA LEU A 398 -4.14 23.66 0.84
C LEU A 398 -5.37 23.68 1.74
N ARG A 399 -5.40 22.81 2.76
CA ARG A 399 -6.49 22.73 3.73
C ARG A 399 -6.39 23.79 4.83
N ALA A 400 -5.18 24.00 5.36
CA ALA A 400 -4.96 24.91 6.49
C ALA A 400 -3.48 25.28 6.61
N HIS A 401 -3.15 26.58 6.46
CA HIS A 401 -1.81 27.13 6.63
C HIS A 401 -1.86 28.52 7.29
N ILE A 402 -0.74 29.02 7.77
CA ILE A 402 -0.61 30.37 8.33
C ILE A 402 -0.95 31.40 7.23
N PRO A 403 -1.82 32.40 7.49
CA PRO A 403 -2.20 33.39 6.49
C PRO A 403 -0.98 34.06 5.85
N GLY A 404 -0.92 34.06 4.52
CA GLY A 404 0.18 34.65 3.76
C GLY A 404 1.41 33.77 3.60
N ALA A 405 1.46 32.57 4.18
CA ALA A 405 2.54 31.64 3.99
C ALA A 405 2.64 31.14 2.53
N TRP A 406 3.85 30.88 2.07
CA TRP A 406 4.16 30.26 0.80
C TRP A 406 4.35 28.76 0.97
N PHE A 407 3.76 27.95 0.10
CA PHE A 407 4.07 26.53 0.04
C PHE A 407 5.41 26.29 -0.67
N ALA A 408 6.24 25.42 -0.12
CA ALA A 408 7.45 24.92 -0.78
C ALA A 408 7.76 23.48 -0.38
N ILE A 409 8.38 22.72 -1.29
CA ILE A 409 8.91 21.38 -1.03
C ILE A 409 10.36 21.48 -0.59
N ARG A 410 10.72 20.95 0.58
CA ARG A 410 12.08 21.05 1.14
C ARG A 410 13.18 20.57 0.18
N SER A 411 12.99 19.47 -0.53
CA SER A 411 13.99 18.98 -1.51
C SER A 411 14.29 19.99 -2.61
N ARG A 412 13.35 20.93 -2.87
CA ARG A 412 13.38 21.98 -3.90
C ARG A 412 13.57 23.39 -3.34
N LEU A 413 13.93 23.51 -2.07
CA LEU A 413 13.92 24.78 -1.32
C LEU A 413 14.72 25.90 -2.02
N LYS A 414 15.89 25.61 -2.57
CA LYS A 414 16.70 26.57 -3.34
C LYS A 414 15.90 27.19 -4.51
N ARG A 415 15.19 26.37 -5.27
CA ARG A 415 14.37 26.81 -6.40
C ARG A 415 13.13 27.58 -5.93
N ALA A 416 12.50 27.13 -4.84
CA ALA A 416 11.32 27.77 -4.28
C ALA A 416 11.65 29.18 -3.74
N LEU A 417 12.73 29.31 -2.96
CA LEU A 417 13.15 30.61 -2.40
C LEU A 417 13.53 31.64 -3.48
N ALA A 418 14.01 31.21 -4.64
CA ALA A 418 14.28 32.11 -5.77
C ALA A 418 13.01 32.71 -6.41
N LYS A 419 11.84 32.11 -6.19
CA LYS A 419 10.54 32.59 -6.70
C LYS A 419 9.77 33.41 -5.68
N ILE A 420 10.07 33.26 -4.38
CA ILE A 420 9.34 33.91 -3.29
C ILE A 420 9.90 35.31 -3.07
N PRO A 421 9.04 36.37 -3.06
CA PRO A 421 9.47 37.72 -2.72
C PRO A 421 9.76 37.79 -1.21
N LEU A 422 11.02 37.54 -0.84
CA LEU A 422 11.44 37.48 0.56
C LEU A 422 11.52 38.89 1.18
N GLN A 423 10.84 39.07 2.32
CA GLN A 423 10.87 40.28 3.14
C GLN A 423 11.21 39.93 4.59
N GLY A 424 12.02 40.75 5.25
CA GLY A 424 12.38 40.58 6.65
C GLY A 424 13.00 39.20 6.97
N THR A 425 12.57 38.60 8.04
CA THR A 425 13.00 37.27 8.50
C THR A 425 12.31 36.16 7.70
N LEU A 426 13.08 35.21 7.19
CA LEU A 426 12.51 33.98 6.62
C LEU A 426 12.13 33.03 7.74
N VAL A 427 10.85 32.71 7.87
CA VAL A 427 10.35 31.76 8.87
C VAL A 427 9.82 30.51 8.17
N LEU A 428 10.43 29.37 8.47
CA LEU A 428 9.93 28.07 8.01
C LEU A 428 8.93 27.52 9.01
N THR A 429 7.86 26.91 8.51
CA THR A 429 6.87 26.15 9.30
C THR A 429 6.56 24.81 8.65
N CYS A 430 5.86 23.95 9.37
CA CYS A 430 5.20 22.74 8.90
C CYS A 430 4.16 22.32 9.94
N GLU A 431 3.56 21.15 9.83
CA GLU A 431 2.48 20.69 10.70
C GLU A 431 2.82 20.81 12.19
N ASP A 432 4.00 20.30 12.60
CA ASP A 432 4.47 20.19 13.99
C ASP A 432 5.81 20.90 14.26
N GLY A 433 6.35 21.62 13.28
CA GLY A 433 7.63 22.34 13.36
C GLY A 433 8.88 21.46 13.17
N VAL A 434 8.77 20.14 13.18
CA VAL A 434 9.93 19.24 13.14
C VAL A 434 10.66 19.32 11.80
N LEU A 435 9.94 19.23 10.69
CA LEU A 435 10.52 19.34 9.35
C LEU A 435 11.11 20.74 9.10
N ALA A 436 10.41 21.78 9.52
CA ALA A 436 10.87 23.17 9.42
C ALA A 436 12.17 23.37 10.17
N GLY A 437 12.28 22.81 11.38
CA GLY A 437 13.53 22.83 12.16
C GLY A 437 14.71 22.16 11.44
N ARG A 438 14.46 21.03 10.75
CA ARG A 438 15.51 20.33 9.96
C ARG A 438 15.91 21.10 8.71
N ALA A 439 14.99 21.85 8.12
CA ALA A 439 15.23 22.66 6.93
C ALA A 439 15.89 24.02 7.23
N ALA A 440 15.80 24.54 8.45
CA ALA A 440 16.29 25.87 8.79
C ALA A 440 17.80 26.07 8.55
N PRO A 441 18.71 25.13 8.89
CA PRO A 441 20.11 25.23 8.54
C PRO A 441 20.36 25.27 7.01
N GLU A 442 19.62 24.49 6.23
CA GLU A 442 19.70 24.51 4.76
C GLU A 442 19.25 25.87 4.20
N ALA A 443 18.12 26.37 4.68
CA ALA A 443 17.59 27.67 4.27
C ALA A 443 18.57 28.81 4.60
N ARG A 444 19.19 28.77 5.78
CA ARG A 444 20.20 29.76 6.21
C ARG A 444 21.41 29.81 5.27
N ALA A 445 21.81 28.69 4.68
CA ALA A 445 22.88 28.64 3.69
C ALA A 445 22.45 29.17 2.31
N LEU A 446 21.17 29.36 2.05
CA LEU A 446 20.62 29.73 0.74
C LEU A 446 20.24 31.23 0.65
N VAL A 447 20.11 31.93 1.79
CA VAL A 447 19.64 33.32 1.82
C VAL A 447 20.51 34.18 2.73
N ASP A 448 20.72 35.46 2.34
CA ASP A 448 21.42 36.45 3.15
C ASP A 448 20.44 37.26 4.00
N ARG A 449 19.77 36.57 4.95
CA ARG A 449 18.82 37.15 5.91
C ARG A 449 18.64 36.25 7.12
N PRO A 450 18.04 36.76 8.23
CA PRO A 450 17.69 35.93 9.36
C PRO A 450 16.74 34.79 8.95
N VAL A 451 17.05 33.57 9.38
CA VAL A 451 16.20 32.38 9.18
C VAL A 451 15.78 31.84 10.54
N ARG A 452 14.52 31.47 10.66
CA ARG A 452 13.92 30.84 11.85
C ARG A 452 13.03 29.66 11.44
N ALA A 453 12.78 28.76 12.38
CA ALA A 453 11.76 27.72 12.28
C ALA A 453 10.75 27.90 13.41
N LEU A 454 9.45 27.88 13.09
CA LEU A 454 8.39 28.03 14.07
C LEU A 454 8.34 26.78 14.98
N GLU A 455 8.51 26.98 16.28
CA GLU A 455 8.40 25.90 17.27
C GLU A 455 6.97 25.37 17.33
N GLY A 456 6.80 24.05 17.24
CA GLY A 456 5.51 23.37 17.19
C GLY A 456 4.68 23.65 15.93
N GLY A 457 5.21 24.40 14.95
CA GLY A 457 4.64 24.57 13.62
C GLY A 457 3.23 25.14 13.58
N ASN A 458 2.47 24.77 12.56
CA ASN A 458 1.08 25.21 12.36
C ASN A 458 0.16 24.77 13.50
N ALA A 459 0.44 23.64 14.14
CA ALA A 459 -0.32 23.16 15.30
C ALA A 459 -0.17 24.10 16.50
N ALA A 460 1.06 24.56 16.82
CA ALA A 460 1.29 25.51 17.89
C ALA A 460 0.69 26.90 17.58
N TRP A 461 0.76 27.35 16.32
CA TRP A 461 0.13 28.58 15.86
C TRP A 461 -1.38 28.56 16.13
N LEU A 462 -2.06 27.47 15.76
CA LEU A 462 -3.49 27.28 16.01
C LEU A 462 -3.79 27.21 17.52
N ALA A 463 -2.98 26.46 18.30
CA ALA A 463 -3.14 26.32 19.75
C ALA A 463 -2.93 27.65 20.49
N ALA A 464 -2.11 28.56 19.96
CA ALA A 464 -1.93 29.93 20.45
C ALA A 464 -3.12 30.87 20.12
N GLY A 465 -4.18 30.36 19.48
CA GLY A 465 -5.40 31.11 19.16
C GLY A 465 -5.33 31.87 17.83
N HIS A 466 -4.32 31.68 17.02
CA HIS A 466 -4.21 32.31 15.71
C HIS A 466 -4.95 31.50 14.63
N ALA A 467 -5.60 32.18 13.69
CA ALA A 467 -6.32 31.54 12.60
C ALA A 467 -5.38 30.92 11.55
N LEU A 468 -5.83 29.83 10.95
CA LEU A 468 -5.29 29.27 9.70
C LEU A 468 -6.25 29.62 8.54
N THR A 469 -5.74 29.61 7.32
CA THR A 469 -6.53 29.85 6.10
C THR A 469 -6.32 28.71 5.10
N ALA A 470 -7.29 28.52 4.20
CA ALA A 470 -7.22 27.61 3.07
C ALA A 470 -7.07 28.42 1.78
N SER A 471 -6.02 28.21 1.01
CA SER A 471 -5.74 28.93 -0.24
C SER A 471 -4.67 28.20 -1.05
N ASP A 472 -4.70 28.36 -2.36
CA ASP A 472 -3.67 27.91 -3.31
C ASP A 472 -2.88 29.09 -3.92
N ALA A 473 -3.13 30.31 -3.43
CA ALA A 473 -2.61 31.55 -4.04
C ALA A 473 -1.07 31.70 -3.98
N ARG A 474 -0.40 30.99 -3.05
CA ARG A 474 1.06 31.15 -2.80
C ARG A 474 1.80 29.82 -2.88
N MET A 475 1.72 29.17 -4.03
CA MET A 475 2.42 27.92 -4.31
C MET A 475 3.74 28.22 -5.05
N ALA A 476 4.90 28.12 -4.37
CA ALA A 476 6.22 28.24 -5.01
C ALA A 476 6.63 26.98 -5.78
N ASP A 477 6.14 25.83 -5.34
CA ASP A 477 6.29 24.54 -6.00
C ASP A 477 4.92 23.92 -6.36
N GLU A 478 4.93 23.07 -7.40
CA GLU A 478 3.78 22.24 -7.75
C GLU A 478 3.55 21.17 -6.66
N ALA A 479 2.27 20.79 -6.45
CA ALA A 479 1.87 19.77 -5.48
C ALA A 479 2.23 18.35 -5.97
N VAL A 480 3.50 17.99 -5.94
CA VAL A 480 4.02 16.68 -6.37
C VAL A 480 4.45 15.79 -5.20
N ASP A 481 4.33 16.27 -3.98
CA ASP A 481 4.77 15.63 -2.74
C ASP A 481 3.75 14.64 -2.14
N ALA A 482 2.55 14.58 -2.70
CA ALA A 482 1.50 13.66 -2.26
C ALA A 482 0.80 12.98 -3.45
N TRP A 483 0.60 11.67 -3.33
CA TRP A 483 -0.30 10.93 -4.20
C TRP A 483 -1.71 10.95 -3.60
N LEU A 484 -2.67 11.52 -4.33
CA LEU A 484 -4.06 11.56 -3.90
C LEU A 484 -4.79 10.28 -4.33
N LYS A 485 -5.53 9.68 -3.40
CA LYS A 485 -6.41 8.56 -3.71
C LYS A 485 -7.45 9.01 -4.75
N PRO A 486 -7.93 8.12 -5.64
CA PRO A 486 -8.86 8.50 -6.70
C PRO A 486 -10.08 9.31 -6.23
N TYR A 487 -10.63 8.97 -5.07
CA TYR A 487 -11.80 9.66 -4.49
C TYR A 487 -11.46 10.97 -3.77
N GLU A 488 -10.18 11.28 -3.54
CA GLU A 488 -9.70 12.53 -2.94
C GLU A 488 -9.40 13.61 -3.98
N ARG A 489 -9.37 13.25 -5.26
CA ARG A 489 -9.03 14.17 -6.35
C ARG A 489 -10.15 15.19 -6.58
N PRO A 490 -9.84 16.50 -6.65
CA PRO A 490 -10.85 17.53 -6.78
C PRO A 490 -11.49 17.60 -8.17
N SER A 491 -10.73 17.38 -9.26
CA SER A 491 -11.16 17.67 -10.63
C SER A 491 -11.50 16.47 -11.49
N ASP A 492 -10.84 15.32 -11.29
CA ASP A 492 -10.96 14.12 -12.16
C ASP A 492 -11.39 12.86 -11.40
N ARG A 493 -12.07 13.04 -10.25
CA ARG A 493 -12.46 11.96 -9.32
C ARG A 493 -13.08 10.75 -10.01
N ALA A 494 -14.12 10.96 -10.81
CA ALA A 494 -14.85 9.87 -11.45
C ALA A 494 -14.01 9.14 -12.51
N ALA A 495 -13.17 9.85 -13.26
CA ALA A 495 -12.23 9.26 -14.21
C ALA A 495 -11.16 8.43 -13.48
N ALA A 496 -10.55 9.01 -12.42
CA ALA A 496 -9.55 8.34 -11.62
C ALA A 496 -10.08 7.08 -10.93
N MET A 497 -11.32 7.10 -10.43
CA MET A 497 -11.98 5.94 -9.84
C MET A 497 -12.26 4.83 -10.88
N ARG A 498 -12.64 5.19 -12.12
CA ARG A 498 -12.81 4.23 -13.22
C ARG A 498 -11.51 3.58 -13.69
N GLU A 499 -10.43 4.35 -13.74
CA GLU A 499 -9.12 3.86 -14.14
C GLU A 499 -8.41 3.02 -13.06
N TYR A 500 -8.74 3.21 -11.80
CA TYR A 500 -8.03 2.60 -10.68
C TYR A 500 -7.96 1.06 -10.77
N PRO A 501 -9.06 0.32 -11.08
CA PRO A 501 -9.00 -1.13 -11.23
C PRO A 501 -8.07 -1.58 -12.38
N SER A 502 -8.10 -0.89 -13.52
CA SER A 502 -7.25 -1.22 -14.68
C SER A 502 -5.77 -1.00 -14.42
N ARG A 503 -5.41 0.02 -13.64
CA ARG A 503 -4.01 0.27 -13.24
C ARG A 503 -3.51 -0.79 -12.26
N ALA A 504 -4.34 -1.23 -11.32
CA ALA A 504 -4.02 -2.34 -10.43
C ALA A 504 -3.78 -3.65 -11.20
N MET A 505 -4.58 -3.91 -12.23
CA MET A 505 -4.45 -5.10 -13.09
C MET A 505 -3.21 -5.05 -14.01
N ARG A 506 -2.77 -3.89 -14.48
CA ARG A 506 -1.55 -3.76 -15.29
C ARG A 506 -0.26 -3.99 -14.49
N ALA A 507 -0.31 -3.75 -13.19
CA ALA A 507 0.78 -4.08 -12.28
C ALA A 507 0.95 -5.60 -12.06
N THR A 508 0.05 -6.43 -12.64
CA THR A 508 0.02 -7.89 -12.45
C THR A 508 0.71 -8.70 -13.55
N ALA A 509 1.43 -8.08 -14.51
CA ALA A 509 2.40 -8.84 -15.28
C ALA A 509 3.35 -9.52 -14.28
N PRO A 510 3.52 -10.87 -14.31
CA PRO A 510 4.13 -11.58 -13.20
C PRO A 510 5.57 -11.11 -13.01
N PRO A 511 5.90 -10.46 -11.90
CA PRO A 511 7.30 -10.19 -11.60
C PRO A 511 8.00 -11.52 -11.39
N ILE A 512 9.18 -11.65 -11.94
CA ILE A 512 10.08 -12.82 -11.80
C ILE A 512 10.25 -13.24 -10.33
N SER A 513 9.96 -12.37 -9.37
CA SER A 513 10.06 -12.59 -7.92
C SER A 513 8.90 -13.35 -7.27
N LEU A 514 7.73 -13.51 -7.91
CA LEU A 514 6.67 -14.41 -7.39
C LEU A 514 7.05 -15.90 -7.43
N SER A 515 8.16 -16.26 -8.10
CA SER A 515 8.74 -17.61 -8.00
C SER A 515 9.20 -17.98 -6.57
N PHE A 516 9.33 -17.00 -5.65
CA PHE A 516 9.77 -17.27 -4.28
C PHE A 516 8.68 -17.87 -3.39
N SER A 517 7.40 -17.58 -3.58
CA SER A 517 6.34 -18.13 -2.74
C SER A 517 5.90 -19.54 -3.17
N LEU A 518 6.06 -19.91 -4.43
CA LEU A 518 5.71 -21.23 -4.94
C LEU A 518 6.61 -22.34 -4.39
N SER A 519 7.87 -22.06 -4.01
CA SER A 519 8.76 -23.05 -3.44
C SER A 519 8.36 -23.52 -2.02
N ALA A 520 7.67 -22.68 -1.25
CA ALA A 520 7.21 -23.03 0.09
C ALA A 520 5.93 -23.89 0.06
N VAL A 521 5.07 -23.71 -0.93
CA VAL A 521 3.84 -24.51 -1.13
C VAL A 521 4.14 -25.84 -1.83
N SER A 522 5.13 -25.85 -2.74
CA SER A 522 5.46 -27.00 -3.60
C SER A 522 6.12 -28.17 -2.87
N LYS A 523 6.76 -27.96 -1.73
CA LYS A 523 7.47 -29.05 -1.02
C LYS A 523 6.57 -30.02 -0.26
N ARG A 524 5.27 -29.79 -0.16
CA ARG A 524 4.34 -30.64 0.60
C ARG A 524 3.19 -31.27 -0.19
N VAL A 525 3.12 -31.04 -1.52
CA VAL A 525 2.14 -31.70 -2.39
C VAL A 525 2.87 -32.20 -3.64
N PRO A 526 3.24 -33.49 -3.72
CA PRO A 526 3.84 -34.07 -4.93
C PRO A 526 2.89 -33.90 -6.11
N GLY A 527 3.36 -33.27 -7.21
CA GLY A 527 2.57 -33.01 -8.43
C GLY A 527 2.06 -31.57 -8.62
N ALA A 528 1.84 -30.79 -7.56
CA ALA A 528 1.33 -29.42 -7.69
C ALA A 528 2.32 -28.46 -8.39
N ALA A 529 3.61 -28.65 -8.20
CA ALA A 529 4.66 -27.83 -8.81
C ALA A 529 4.76 -28.00 -10.34
N GLN A 530 4.58 -29.22 -10.84
CA GLN A 530 4.59 -29.50 -12.28
C GLN A 530 3.28 -29.02 -12.94
N HIS A 531 2.15 -29.16 -12.24
CA HIS A 531 0.86 -28.70 -12.73
C HIS A 531 0.80 -27.16 -12.80
N LEU A 532 1.29 -26.47 -11.77
CA LEU A 532 1.37 -25.01 -11.74
C LEU A 532 2.36 -24.44 -12.78
N LYS A 533 3.51 -25.09 -13.00
CA LYS A 533 4.43 -24.75 -14.10
C LYS A 533 3.78 -24.93 -15.47
N GLY A 534 2.98 -25.97 -15.67
CA GLY A 534 2.25 -26.24 -16.89
C GLY A 534 1.10 -25.24 -17.16
N VAL A 535 0.39 -24.82 -16.13
CA VAL A 535 -0.65 -23.76 -16.21
C VAL A 535 0.00 -22.41 -16.50
N TYR A 536 1.14 -22.11 -15.86
CA TYR A 536 1.90 -20.86 -16.08
C TYR A 536 2.50 -20.78 -17.51
N ALA A 537 3.03 -21.87 -18.02
CA ALA A 537 3.53 -21.92 -19.39
C ALA A 537 2.41 -21.81 -20.44
N ARG A 538 1.21 -22.34 -20.17
CA ARG A 538 0.03 -22.22 -21.03
C ARG A 538 -0.61 -20.85 -20.98
N LEU A 539 -0.67 -20.21 -19.83
CA LEU A 539 -1.13 -18.81 -19.70
C LEU A 539 -0.17 -17.85 -20.39
N ARG A 540 1.15 -18.09 -20.35
CA ARG A 540 2.15 -17.34 -21.12
C ARG A 540 1.92 -17.46 -22.63
N GLY A 541 1.63 -18.67 -23.14
CA GLY A 541 1.32 -18.92 -24.55
C GLY A 541 0.04 -18.22 -25.03
N LEU A 542 -0.99 -18.16 -24.20
CA LEU A 542 -2.26 -17.49 -24.50
C LEU A 542 -2.13 -15.96 -24.51
N TRP A 543 -1.23 -15.39 -23.69
CA TRP A 543 -0.95 -13.95 -23.68
C TRP A 543 -0.10 -13.50 -24.88
N TRP A 544 0.83 -14.33 -25.35
CA TRP A 544 1.61 -14.05 -26.55
C TRP A 544 0.71 -14.05 -27.82
N CYS A 545 -0.26 -14.95 -27.89
CA CYS A 545 -1.22 -14.95 -29.01
C CYS A 545 -2.19 -13.76 -28.99
N ALA A 546 -2.45 -13.12 -27.83
CA ALA A 546 -3.31 -11.94 -27.76
C ALA A 546 -2.56 -10.63 -28.03
N ALA A 547 -1.24 -10.61 -27.88
CA ALA A 547 -0.39 -9.45 -28.19
C ALA A 547 0.01 -9.35 -29.66
N ASP A 548 -0.04 -10.48 -30.41
CA ASP A 548 0.33 -10.52 -31.84
C ASP A 548 -0.82 -10.17 -32.80
N THR A 549 -2.00 -9.76 -32.31
CA THR A 549 -3.12 -9.33 -33.13
C THR A 549 -3.27 -7.82 -33.29
N ASP A 550 -2.30 -7.01 -32.86
CA ASP A 550 -2.27 -5.59 -33.18
C ASP A 550 -1.42 -5.28 -34.40
N LEU A 551 -2.16 -5.20 -35.52
CA LEU A 551 -2.03 -4.35 -36.72
C LEU A 551 -0.68 -3.64 -36.91
N GLY A 552 -0.05 -4.02 -38.03
CA GLY A 552 1.14 -3.41 -38.58
C GLY A 552 1.08 -1.89 -38.70
N PHE A 553 2.10 -1.27 -38.12
CA PHE A 553 2.57 0.05 -38.52
C PHE A 553 4.05 -0.04 -38.89
N THR A 554 4.27 0.13 -40.19
CA THR A 554 5.58 0.28 -40.80
C THR A 554 6.29 1.51 -40.23
N ARG A 555 7.55 1.32 -39.83
CA ARG A 555 8.48 2.42 -39.55
C ARG A 555 8.85 3.09 -40.87
N ASP A 556 8.44 4.33 -41.06
CA ASP A 556 9.08 5.25 -41.97
C ASP A 556 9.53 6.52 -41.27
N ARG A 557 10.78 6.89 -41.51
CA ARG A 557 11.44 8.10 -40.99
C ARG A 557 10.87 9.34 -41.68
N PRO A 558 10.81 10.50 -41.00
CA PRO A 558 10.35 11.73 -41.67
C PRO A 558 11.48 12.41 -42.42
N SER A 559 11.22 12.68 -43.70
CA SER A 559 11.90 13.71 -44.49
C SER A 559 11.00 14.94 -44.65
N ASN A 560 11.60 16.11 -44.47
CA ASN A 560 11.02 17.44 -44.61
C ASN A 560 10.19 17.65 -45.87
N ALA A 561 9.01 18.29 -45.77
CA ALA A 561 8.62 19.42 -46.61
C ALA A 561 7.27 20.03 -46.20
N ARG A 562 7.20 21.36 -46.30
CA ARG A 562 6.06 22.24 -46.06
C ARG A 562 5.00 22.09 -47.17
N LYS A 563 3.70 22.22 -46.85
CA LYS A 563 2.76 23.26 -47.35
C LYS A 563 1.29 22.86 -47.11
N SER A 564 0.58 23.79 -46.52
CA SER A 564 -0.81 24.29 -46.74
C SER A 564 -1.89 23.40 -47.37
N GLY A 565 -3.10 23.40 -46.78
CA GLY A 565 -4.38 23.20 -47.43
C GLY A 565 -5.38 22.38 -46.62
N LYS A 566 -6.41 23.04 -46.04
CA LYS A 566 -7.70 22.40 -45.73
C LYS A 566 -8.41 22.00 -47.03
N PRO A 567 -9.16 20.89 -47.07
CA PRO A 567 -10.61 21.04 -47.07
C PRO A 567 -11.42 19.89 -46.41
N ASP A 568 -12.53 20.29 -45.96
CA ASP A 568 -13.92 19.81 -46.05
C ASP A 568 -14.31 18.34 -45.83
N LEU A 569 -15.26 18.22 -44.93
CA LEU A 569 -16.06 17.06 -44.56
C LEU A 569 -17.24 16.84 -45.51
N ARG A 570 -17.47 15.60 -45.98
CA ARG A 570 -18.74 14.88 -46.13
C ARG A 570 -18.61 13.64 -46.99
N GLY A 571 -18.96 12.46 -46.43
CA GLY A 571 -19.19 11.22 -47.17
C GLY A 571 -19.42 10.02 -46.25
N PRO A 572 -20.25 9.03 -46.62
CA PRO A 572 -21.05 8.22 -45.74
C PRO A 572 -20.34 6.97 -45.17
N LEU A 573 -20.81 6.56 -43.98
CA LEU A 573 -20.52 5.31 -43.30
C LEU A 573 -20.65 4.07 -44.22
N ARG A 574 -19.55 3.34 -44.38
CA ARG A 574 -19.59 1.95 -44.87
C ARG A 574 -19.28 1.02 -43.70
N SER A 575 -20.19 0.07 -43.51
CA SER A 575 -20.10 -1.07 -42.61
C SER A 575 -18.80 -1.85 -42.81
N VAL A 576 -18.01 -2.06 -41.73
CA VAL A 576 -16.90 -3.01 -41.73
C VAL A 576 -17.37 -4.28 -41.07
N ALA A 577 -17.30 -5.36 -41.83
CA ALA A 577 -17.66 -6.72 -41.46
C ALA A 577 -16.76 -7.25 -40.31
N VAL A 578 -17.40 -7.98 -39.40
CA VAL A 578 -16.74 -8.72 -38.30
C VAL A 578 -16.00 -9.92 -38.88
N PRO A 579 -14.72 -10.14 -38.55
CA PRO A 579 -14.04 -11.37 -38.95
C PRO A 579 -14.27 -12.50 -37.94
N ASP A 580 -14.75 -13.57 -38.50
CA ASP A 580 -14.51 -14.99 -38.23
C ASP A 580 -14.65 -15.61 -36.84
N GLN A 581 -15.74 -16.38 -36.72
CA GLN A 581 -16.13 -17.22 -35.59
C GLN A 581 -15.19 -18.41 -35.28
N ARG A 582 -14.03 -18.55 -35.90
CA ARG A 582 -13.15 -19.71 -35.70
C ARG A 582 -12.32 -19.69 -34.43
N CYS A 583 -12.14 -18.54 -33.82
CA CYS A 583 -11.37 -18.43 -32.57
C CYS A 583 -12.16 -18.88 -31.32
N THR A 584 -13.49 -18.75 -31.38
CA THR A 584 -14.37 -19.10 -30.23
C THR A 584 -14.56 -20.61 -30.05
N ALA A 585 -14.52 -21.40 -31.11
CA ALA A 585 -14.68 -22.86 -31.05
C ALA A 585 -13.46 -23.54 -30.43
N ALA A 586 -12.25 -23.06 -30.72
CA ALA A 586 -11.01 -23.56 -30.09
C ALA A 586 -10.93 -23.24 -28.60
N LEU A 587 -11.37 -22.06 -28.20
CA LEU A 587 -11.43 -21.64 -26.79
C LEU A 587 -12.45 -22.46 -26.00
N CYS A 588 -13.65 -22.65 -26.54
CA CYS A 588 -14.67 -23.49 -25.93
C CYS A 588 -14.27 -24.97 -25.83
N SER A 589 -13.54 -25.49 -26.82
CA SER A 589 -13.00 -26.85 -26.79
C SER A 589 -11.87 -27.01 -25.76
N ALA A 590 -11.01 -26.00 -25.59
CA ALA A 590 -9.98 -25.99 -24.56
C ALA A 590 -10.57 -25.92 -23.15
N LEU A 591 -11.60 -25.10 -22.94
CA LEU A 591 -12.29 -24.97 -21.64
C LEU A 591 -13.09 -26.25 -21.30
N ARG A 592 -13.70 -26.92 -22.27
CA ARG A 592 -14.34 -28.23 -22.04
C ARG A 592 -13.32 -29.30 -21.63
N ARG A 593 -12.18 -29.40 -22.28
CA ARG A 593 -11.12 -30.35 -21.88
C ARG A 593 -10.56 -30.10 -20.50
N ILE A 594 -10.47 -28.84 -20.07
CA ILE A 594 -10.06 -28.47 -18.69
C ILE A 594 -11.11 -28.94 -17.69
N ARG A 595 -12.40 -28.77 -17.98
CA ARG A 595 -13.50 -29.23 -17.10
C ARG A 595 -13.53 -30.77 -16.99
N ASP A 596 -13.34 -31.47 -18.11
CA ASP A 596 -13.39 -32.93 -18.15
C ASP A 596 -12.16 -33.56 -17.46
N THR A 597 -10.99 -32.92 -17.52
CA THR A 597 -9.79 -33.35 -16.77
C THR A 597 -9.95 -33.10 -15.27
N TRP A 598 -10.71 -32.08 -14.87
CA TRP A 598 -10.98 -31.77 -13.46
C TRP A 598 -11.99 -32.77 -12.83
N CYS A 599 -13.00 -33.18 -13.58
CA CYS A 599 -13.93 -34.22 -13.16
C CYS A 599 -13.28 -35.60 -12.99
N VAL A 600 -12.32 -35.97 -13.86
CA VAL A 600 -11.57 -37.23 -13.74
C VAL A 600 -10.63 -37.23 -12.54
N ALA A 601 -10.02 -36.08 -12.19
CA ALA A 601 -9.16 -35.96 -11.01
C ALA A 601 -9.92 -36.06 -9.67
N GLN A 602 -11.20 -35.66 -9.64
CA GLN A 602 -12.04 -35.81 -8.44
C GLN A 602 -12.58 -37.25 -8.25
N SER A 603 -12.75 -38.02 -9.32
CA SER A 603 -13.21 -39.42 -9.23
C SER A 603 -12.15 -40.42 -8.80
N GLN A 604 -10.86 -40.05 -8.78
CA GLN A 604 -9.75 -40.94 -8.38
C GLN A 604 -9.40 -40.84 -6.87
N HIS A 605 -10.07 -40.03 -6.08
CA HIS A 605 -9.83 -39.91 -4.63
C HIS A 605 -11.03 -40.25 -3.73
N ALA A 606 -12.03 -40.97 -4.26
CA ALA A 606 -13.09 -41.54 -3.44
C ALA A 606 -12.77 -43.00 -3.12
N THR A 607 -12.40 -43.29 -1.88
CA THR A 607 -12.30 -44.65 -1.35
C THR A 607 -13.69 -45.30 -1.30
N PRO A 608 -13.81 -46.60 -1.64
CA PRO A 608 -15.07 -47.33 -1.64
C PRO A 608 -15.36 -47.85 -0.24
N ASN A 609 -16.50 -47.47 0.35
CA ASN A 609 -17.17 -48.35 1.29
C ASN A 609 -18.66 -48.05 1.44
N ALA A 610 -19.39 -49.15 1.32
CA ALA A 610 -20.76 -49.43 1.72
C ALA A 610 -21.81 -49.38 0.61
N CYS A 611 -21.99 -50.58 0.01
CA CYS A 611 -23.20 -51.08 -0.60
C CYS A 611 -24.32 -51.32 0.43
N CYS A 612 -25.55 -51.11 0.02
CA CYS A 612 -26.81 -51.86 0.19
C CYS A 612 -27.94 -50.87 0.23
N GLY A 613 -28.94 -50.89 -0.58
CA GLY A 613 -29.77 -51.87 -1.14
C GLY A 613 -31.16 -51.29 -1.35
N SER A 614 -31.85 -51.79 -2.37
CA SER A 614 -33.31 -51.83 -2.64
C SER A 614 -33.93 -50.53 -3.24
N SER A 615 -34.26 -50.49 -4.52
CA SER A 615 -35.35 -51.09 -5.31
C SER A 615 -36.69 -50.33 -5.27
N LEU A 616 -37.13 -49.96 -6.51
CA LEU A 616 -38.55 -49.86 -6.98
C LEU A 616 -39.35 -48.60 -6.58
N THR A 617 -40.05 -47.88 -7.38
CA THR A 617 -40.78 -48.03 -8.65
C THR A 617 -41.30 -46.63 -9.06
N GLN A 618 -41.39 -46.42 -10.36
CA GLN A 618 -42.27 -45.41 -10.96
C GLN A 618 -43.77 -45.86 -10.94
N PRO A 619 -44.75 -45.03 -11.13
CA PRO A 619 -44.94 -44.26 -12.35
C PRO A 619 -44.86 -42.75 -12.17
#